data_00def27e868e1ad9202cadf121599541
#
_entry.id   00def27e868e1ad9202cadf121599541
#
_cell.length_a   1.000
_cell.length_b   1.000
_cell.length_c   1.000
_cell.angle_alpha   90.00
_cell.angle_beta   90.00
_cell.angle_gamma   90.00
#
_symmetry.space_group_name_H-M   'P 1'
#
loop_
_entity.id
_entity.type
_entity.pdbx_description
1 polymer ?
#
loop_
_entity_poly.entity_id
_entity_poly.type
_entity_poly.pdbx_seq_one_letter_code
_entity_poly.pdbx_strand_id
1 'polypeptide(L)'
;RDVAEDMNGNIWIATDHGGINILDKRLDRMRYIRNNPFNQTSLSQNSVICLYRDDTGIMWAGTYKNGINYYHESIFKFQTIRYPLELMRDIFNNDFNCIVEDKEGDLWIGTSGNGLLRYDRETGEYVRYRAGRESENAISGDVVISMAKDLDGKLWLGTYMEGLTGFDGKRFKHYRDIPGSKDGLSNNSVYSLYVDAKNRLWIGTLEGGLDCLDQSTGKWTYYRMGDKENAINSDIVYSLSGDEKGNIVVGTSLGVNWINPETGTVTSFNGTKDGRSVFEDQIINVVFCDSRQWVWIGSNHGLHIYDRLNDKMYRLNHSSGLPDNSIMSILEDKYHTVWVGTKNGLLNIVPNRDTDNNYTFDWNSYDENEGVQGRVFNVNSACGLETGELAFGGTNGLTFVDPARIRYNSYAPPAVITGLMVNNVPITAREAYDGHVILDKDITCTKQLKLNYTERNFSFTISSCCYFLPLKNKYAFKMEGFDSEWTTVSALERRITYTNLNPGTYTFKVKAMNNDRIWSKEITSLQITILPPFWATGWAIALYIIAGILLAYGVIRFIFRIQQKKLEEEQERATVRQQHEVDEM
;
A
#
# COMPACT_ATOMS: atom_id res chain seq x y z
N ARG A 1 -0.54 -20.15 -34.63
CA ARG A 1 -1.91 -20.21 -34.18
C ARG A 1 -2.64 -18.90 -34.47
N ASP A 2 -2.12 -17.78 -33.95
CA ASP A 2 -2.74 -16.45 -34.11
C ASP A 2 -1.67 -15.34 -34.10
N VAL A 3 -2.03 -14.13 -34.61
CA VAL A 3 -1.12 -12.99 -34.72
C VAL A 3 -1.90 -11.73 -34.36
N ALA A 4 -1.32 -10.88 -33.51
CA ALA A 4 -1.86 -9.57 -33.13
C ALA A 4 -0.76 -8.52 -33.10
N GLU A 5 -1.12 -7.24 -33.27
CA GLU A 5 -0.22 -6.10 -33.16
C GLU A 5 -0.49 -5.35 -31.85
N ASP A 6 0.57 -5.05 -31.07
CA ASP A 6 0.45 -4.26 -29.84
C ASP A 6 0.41 -2.74 -30.13
N MET A 7 0.25 -1.91 -29.09
CA MET A 7 0.19 -0.44 -29.21
C MET A 7 1.48 0.19 -29.72
N ASN A 8 2.61 -0.51 -29.61
CA ASN A 8 3.93 -0.05 -30.08
C ASN A 8 4.24 -0.49 -31.52
N GLY A 9 3.33 -1.26 -32.15
CA GLY A 9 3.51 -1.83 -33.48
C GLY A 9 4.32 -3.12 -33.52
N ASN A 10 4.59 -3.76 -32.36
CA ASN A 10 5.23 -5.07 -32.31
C ASN A 10 4.24 -6.16 -32.71
N ILE A 11 4.71 -7.19 -33.39
CA ILE A 11 3.91 -8.33 -33.81
C ILE A 11 4.02 -9.46 -32.80
N TRP A 12 2.91 -9.83 -32.20
CA TRP A 12 2.77 -10.96 -31.31
C TRP A 12 2.30 -12.18 -32.06
N ILE A 13 2.98 -13.30 -31.89
CA ILE A 13 2.74 -14.56 -32.60
C ILE A 13 2.48 -15.66 -31.58
N ALA A 14 1.25 -16.13 -31.52
CA ALA A 14 0.86 -17.28 -30.69
C ALA A 14 1.33 -18.58 -31.34
N THR A 15 1.99 -19.43 -30.56
CA THR A 15 2.53 -20.71 -31.03
C THR A 15 2.00 -21.88 -30.22
N ASP A 16 2.08 -23.07 -30.82
CA ASP A 16 1.83 -24.31 -30.13
C ASP A 16 3.12 -24.82 -29.49
N HIS A 17 3.16 -24.94 -28.16
CA HIS A 17 4.31 -25.35 -27.32
C HIS A 17 5.50 -24.35 -27.27
N GLY A 18 5.53 -23.30 -28.08
CA GLY A 18 6.62 -22.31 -28.09
C GLY A 18 6.33 -21.04 -27.30
N GLY A 19 5.14 -20.89 -26.71
CA GLY A 19 4.70 -19.69 -26.05
C GLY A 19 4.29 -18.59 -27.03
N ILE A 20 4.65 -17.35 -26.71
CA ILE A 20 4.41 -16.16 -27.55
C ILE A 20 5.75 -15.62 -28.03
N ASN A 21 5.86 -15.38 -29.33
CA ASN A 21 7.01 -14.74 -29.95
C ASN A 21 6.61 -13.30 -30.30
N ILE A 22 7.43 -12.32 -29.92
CA ILE A 22 7.18 -10.91 -30.17
C ILE A 22 8.28 -10.37 -31.07
N LEU A 23 7.93 -9.96 -32.28
CA LEU A 23 8.82 -9.27 -33.20
C LEU A 23 8.75 -7.76 -32.92
N ASP A 24 9.85 -7.20 -32.43
CA ASP A 24 10.04 -5.77 -32.34
C ASP A 24 10.49 -5.25 -33.71
N LYS A 25 9.58 -4.62 -34.45
CA LYS A 25 9.85 -4.10 -35.80
C LYS A 25 10.89 -2.99 -35.85
N ARG A 26 11.09 -2.24 -34.75
CA ARG A 26 12.03 -1.12 -34.71
C ARG A 26 13.48 -1.58 -34.54
N LEU A 27 13.63 -2.63 -33.71
CA LEU A 27 14.96 -3.17 -33.35
C LEU A 27 15.32 -4.42 -34.15
N ASP A 28 14.42 -4.92 -35.00
CA ASP A 28 14.55 -6.20 -35.72
C ASP A 28 14.95 -7.36 -34.78
N ARG A 29 14.32 -7.40 -33.60
CA ARG A 29 14.60 -8.38 -32.55
C ARG A 29 13.39 -9.20 -32.23
N MET A 30 13.62 -10.50 -31.96
CA MET A 30 12.61 -11.41 -31.50
C MET A 30 12.74 -11.63 -29.99
N ARG A 31 11.64 -11.42 -29.24
CA ARG A 31 11.52 -11.78 -27.82
C ARG A 31 10.59 -12.97 -27.68
N TYR A 32 10.83 -13.80 -26.66
CA TYR A 32 10.06 -15.00 -26.39
C TYR A 32 9.47 -14.95 -25.01
N ILE A 33 8.15 -15.13 -24.90
CA ILE A 33 7.43 -15.28 -23.63
C ILE A 33 7.04 -16.73 -23.49
N ARG A 34 7.52 -17.38 -22.44
CA ARG A 34 7.26 -18.80 -22.15
C ARG A 34 6.81 -19.00 -20.71
N ASN A 35 6.16 -20.11 -20.47
CA ASN A 35 5.85 -20.55 -19.11
C ASN A 35 7.12 -20.81 -18.32
N ASN A 36 7.15 -20.27 -17.10
CA ASN A 36 8.13 -20.59 -16.07
C ASN A 36 7.38 -21.03 -14.81
N PRO A 37 7.42 -22.33 -14.43
CA PRO A 37 6.70 -22.85 -13.28
C PRO A 37 7.03 -22.17 -11.94
N PHE A 38 8.19 -21.52 -11.86
CA PHE A 38 8.66 -20.83 -10.66
C PHE A 38 8.34 -19.33 -10.67
N ASN A 39 7.71 -18.84 -11.74
CA ASN A 39 7.27 -17.45 -11.84
C ASN A 39 5.76 -17.40 -12.11
N GLN A 40 4.96 -17.07 -11.09
CA GLN A 40 3.50 -17.01 -11.20
C GLN A 40 3.00 -15.92 -12.17
N THR A 41 3.84 -14.93 -12.49
CA THR A 41 3.51 -13.88 -13.47
C THR A 41 3.93 -14.25 -14.90
N SER A 42 4.51 -15.43 -15.11
CA SER A 42 4.83 -15.93 -16.46
C SER A 42 3.58 -16.46 -17.17
N LEU A 43 3.70 -16.71 -18.47
CA LEU A 43 2.64 -17.35 -19.27
C LEU A 43 2.18 -18.65 -18.62
N SER A 44 0.88 -18.85 -18.44
CA SER A 44 0.33 -20.01 -17.73
C SER A 44 0.58 -21.35 -18.44
N GLN A 45 0.75 -21.32 -19.78
CA GLN A 45 1.07 -22.48 -20.61
C GLN A 45 1.69 -22.06 -21.95
N ASN A 46 2.61 -22.88 -22.49
CA ASN A 46 3.29 -22.59 -23.76
C ASN A 46 2.44 -22.82 -25.03
N SER A 47 1.29 -23.47 -24.93
CA SER A 47 0.35 -23.62 -26.07
C SER A 47 -0.67 -22.50 -26.03
N VAL A 48 -0.46 -21.47 -26.87
CA VAL A 48 -1.32 -20.30 -26.99
C VAL A 48 -2.15 -20.42 -28.25
N ILE A 49 -3.48 -20.28 -28.11
CA ILE A 49 -4.45 -20.50 -29.19
C ILE A 49 -4.84 -19.20 -29.89
N CYS A 50 -5.09 -18.15 -29.12
CA CYS A 50 -5.56 -16.87 -29.63
C CYS A 50 -4.93 -15.69 -28.90
N LEU A 51 -4.85 -14.58 -29.61
CA LEU A 51 -4.40 -13.27 -29.12
C LEU A 51 -5.48 -12.22 -29.44
N TYR A 52 -5.72 -11.34 -28.50
CA TYR A 52 -6.63 -10.22 -28.69
C TYR A 52 -6.08 -8.98 -28.01
N ARG A 53 -5.98 -7.89 -28.73
CA ARG A 53 -5.70 -6.57 -28.16
C ARG A 53 -7.01 -5.81 -27.97
N ASP A 54 -7.29 -5.39 -26.75
CA ASP A 54 -8.44 -4.57 -26.46
C ASP A 54 -8.18 -3.07 -26.72
N ASP A 55 -9.23 -2.26 -26.60
CA ASP A 55 -9.18 -0.81 -26.84
C ASP A 55 -8.32 -0.05 -25.80
N THR A 56 -8.03 -0.66 -24.65
CA THR A 56 -7.17 -0.11 -23.62
C THR A 56 -5.69 -0.45 -23.85
N GLY A 57 -5.39 -1.30 -24.84
CA GLY A 57 -4.05 -1.75 -25.19
C GLY A 57 -3.60 -3.02 -24.47
N ILE A 58 -4.43 -3.63 -23.65
CA ILE A 58 -4.13 -4.93 -23.03
C ILE A 58 -4.12 -6.00 -24.11
N MET A 59 -3.03 -6.77 -24.14
CA MET A 59 -2.90 -7.97 -24.95
C MET A 59 -3.39 -9.19 -24.17
N TRP A 60 -4.48 -9.79 -24.62
CA TRP A 60 -5.06 -11.00 -24.06
C TRP A 60 -4.55 -12.22 -24.82
N ALA A 61 -4.17 -13.27 -24.10
CA ALA A 61 -3.68 -14.53 -24.66
C ALA A 61 -4.46 -15.72 -24.08
N GLY A 62 -5.24 -16.36 -24.91
CA GLY A 62 -5.97 -17.59 -24.58
C GLY A 62 -5.06 -18.82 -24.73
N THR A 63 -4.88 -19.61 -23.66
CA THR A 63 -4.09 -20.83 -23.69
C THR A 63 -4.97 -22.07 -23.88
N TYR A 64 -4.36 -23.18 -24.28
CA TYR A 64 -5.13 -24.41 -24.63
C TYR A 64 -5.94 -24.98 -23.45
N LYS A 65 -5.38 -24.97 -22.22
CA LYS A 65 -6.04 -25.55 -21.03
C LYS A 65 -5.87 -24.76 -19.72
N ASN A 66 -5.07 -23.71 -19.70
CA ASN A 66 -4.72 -22.95 -18.49
C ASN A 66 -5.28 -21.52 -18.48
N GLY A 67 -6.46 -21.33 -19.09
CA GLY A 67 -7.21 -20.09 -19.02
C GLY A 67 -6.64 -18.96 -19.88
N ILE A 68 -6.80 -17.73 -19.41
CA ILE A 68 -6.47 -16.50 -20.13
C ILE A 68 -5.34 -15.79 -19.39
N ASN A 69 -4.36 -15.33 -20.14
CA ASN A 69 -3.30 -14.44 -19.67
C ASN A 69 -3.52 -13.05 -20.25
N TYR A 70 -3.07 -12.04 -19.55
CA TYR A 70 -3.10 -10.67 -20.06
C TYR A 70 -1.74 -9.99 -19.82
N TYR A 71 -1.40 -9.07 -20.69
CA TYR A 71 -0.16 -8.30 -20.62
C TYR A 71 -0.39 -6.86 -21.06
N HIS A 72 0.19 -5.93 -20.34
CA HIS A 72 0.35 -4.54 -20.78
C HIS A 72 1.68 -4.02 -20.23
N GLU A 73 2.38 -3.16 -20.99
CA GLU A 73 3.70 -2.66 -20.60
C GLU A 73 3.72 -1.79 -19.34
N SER A 74 2.59 -1.16 -18.98
CA SER A 74 2.45 -0.39 -17.73
C SER A 74 2.20 -1.24 -16.48
N ILE A 75 1.98 -2.56 -16.63
CA ILE A 75 1.78 -3.45 -15.49
C ILE A 75 3.12 -3.76 -14.85
N PHE A 76 4.11 -4.19 -15.63
CA PHE A 76 5.44 -4.51 -15.11
C PHE A 76 6.31 -3.25 -15.07
N LYS A 77 6.31 -2.58 -13.91
CA LYS A 77 7.03 -1.31 -13.70
C LYS A 77 8.47 -1.52 -13.29
N PHE A 78 8.80 -2.72 -12.78
CA PHE A 78 10.09 -3.04 -12.15
C PHE A 78 10.74 -4.24 -12.81
N GLN A 79 12.05 -4.21 -12.86
CA GLN A 79 12.87 -5.36 -13.23
C GLN A 79 13.30 -6.09 -11.96
N THR A 80 13.19 -7.41 -11.98
CA THR A 80 13.62 -8.25 -10.86
C THR A 80 14.69 -9.22 -11.33
N ILE A 81 15.77 -9.36 -10.56
CA ILE A 81 16.74 -10.42 -10.76
C ILE A 81 16.69 -11.43 -9.61
N ARG A 82 16.91 -12.67 -9.97
CA ARG A 82 17.03 -13.80 -9.07
C ARG A 82 18.23 -14.63 -9.48
N TYR A 83 18.85 -15.29 -8.53
CA TYR A 83 19.91 -16.23 -8.85
C TYR A 83 19.32 -17.38 -9.69
N PRO A 84 19.97 -17.78 -10.83
CA PRO A 84 19.42 -18.79 -11.73
C PRO A 84 19.22 -20.13 -11.05
N LEU A 85 18.05 -20.73 -11.25
CA LEU A 85 17.68 -22.05 -10.70
C LEU A 85 18.62 -23.19 -11.11
N GLU A 86 19.20 -23.10 -12.32
CA GLU A 86 20.14 -24.07 -12.87
C GLU A 86 21.45 -24.14 -12.07
N LEU A 87 21.80 -23.02 -11.40
CA LEU A 87 22.93 -22.88 -10.51
C LEU A 87 22.57 -23.17 -9.04
N MET A 88 21.29 -23.38 -8.76
CA MET A 88 20.75 -23.56 -7.40
C MET A 88 21.02 -24.92 -6.76
N ARG A 89 21.83 -25.82 -7.34
CA ARG A 89 22.09 -27.14 -6.74
C ARG A 89 22.52 -27.09 -5.27
N ASP A 90 23.08 -25.94 -4.83
CA ASP A 90 23.54 -25.69 -3.46
C ASP A 90 23.00 -24.38 -2.85
N ILE A 91 22.05 -23.68 -3.51
CA ILE A 91 21.46 -22.43 -3.04
C ILE A 91 20.01 -22.67 -2.68
N PHE A 92 19.65 -22.46 -1.41
CA PHE A 92 18.32 -22.76 -0.89
C PHE A 92 17.33 -21.60 -0.99
N ASN A 93 17.80 -20.36 -1.27
CA ASN A 93 16.93 -19.18 -1.34
C ASN A 93 17.57 -18.02 -2.13
N ASN A 94 16.76 -17.07 -2.55
CA ASN A 94 17.17 -15.77 -3.12
C ASN A 94 17.05 -14.65 -2.08
N ASP A 95 17.37 -14.93 -0.84
CA ASP A 95 17.25 -13.99 0.27
C ASP A 95 18.48 -13.08 0.33
N PHE A 96 18.31 -11.81 -0.10
CA PHE A 96 19.36 -10.84 -0.32
C PHE A 96 19.31 -9.74 0.76
N ASN A 97 20.29 -9.77 1.67
CA ASN A 97 20.32 -8.93 2.86
C ASN A 97 20.94 -7.56 2.65
N CYS A 98 21.89 -7.42 1.76
CA CYS A 98 22.58 -6.16 1.50
C CYS A 98 23.13 -6.10 0.08
N ILE A 99 23.32 -4.87 -0.43
CA ILE A 99 23.72 -4.61 -1.81
C ILE A 99 24.68 -3.45 -1.83
N VAL A 100 25.75 -3.55 -2.63
CA VAL A 100 26.67 -2.44 -2.95
C VAL A 100 27.05 -2.53 -4.41
N GLU A 101 27.11 -1.38 -5.10
CA GLU A 101 27.66 -1.27 -6.45
C GLU A 101 29.16 -0.97 -6.39
N ASP A 102 29.97 -1.70 -7.15
CA ASP A 102 31.41 -1.40 -7.28
C ASP A 102 31.70 -0.29 -8.30
N LYS A 103 32.97 -0.06 -8.61
CA LYS A 103 33.40 0.98 -9.55
C LYS A 103 33.18 0.59 -11.02
N GLU A 104 33.06 -0.71 -11.28
CA GLU A 104 32.80 -1.30 -12.59
C GLU A 104 31.29 -1.33 -12.90
N GLY A 105 30.42 -1.06 -11.91
CA GLY A 105 28.96 -1.10 -12.03
C GLY A 105 28.37 -2.49 -11.73
N ASP A 106 29.20 -3.43 -11.25
CA ASP A 106 28.75 -4.74 -10.80
C ASP A 106 28.13 -4.66 -9.41
N LEU A 107 27.18 -5.54 -9.13
CA LEU A 107 26.52 -5.59 -7.83
C LEU A 107 27.13 -6.70 -6.96
N TRP A 108 27.56 -6.29 -5.78
CA TRP A 108 27.91 -7.18 -4.69
C TRP A 108 26.69 -7.38 -3.80
N ILE A 109 26.28 -8.63 -3.59
CA ILE A 109 25.03 -9.00 -2.93
C ILE A 109 25.34 -9.94 -1.77
N GLY A 110 25.08 -9.50 -0.57
CA GLY A 110 25.16 -10.33 0.63
C GLY A 110 23.87 -11.14 0.81
N THR A 111 24.02 -12.43 1.14
CA THR A 111 22.90 -13.36 1.22
C THR A 111 22.69 -13.95 2.60
N SER A 112 21.51 -14.50 2.84
CA SER A 112 21.16 -15.22 4.07
C SER A 112 21.56 -16.71 3.98
N GLY A 113 22.89 -16.99 4.02
CA GLY A 113 23.43 -18.35 4.07
C GLY A 113 24.06 -18.86 2.77
N ASN A 114 24.03 -18.08 1.68
CA ASN A 114 24.68 -18.45 0.42
C ASN A 114 26.03 -17.73 0.18
N GLY A 115 26.50 -16.97 1.16
CA GLY A 115 27.72 -16.17 1.08
C GLY A 115 27.52 -14.85 0.36
N LEU A 116 28.55 -14.44 -0.39
CA LEU A 116 28.58 -13.20 -1.15
C LEU A 116 28.50 -13.52 -2.65
N LEU A 117 27.65 -12.80 -3.38
CA LEU A 117 27.53 -12.89 -4.83
C LEU A 117 28.07 -11.60 -5.46
N ARG A 118 28.84 -11.72 -6.57
CA ARG A 118 29.08 -10.62 -7.50
C ARG A 118 28.25 -10.88 -8.75
N TYR A 119 27.44 -9.93 -9.11
CA TYR A 119 26.57 -9.97 -10.30
C TYR A 119 27.06 -8.95 -11.33
N ASP A 120 27.54 -9.45 -12.45
CA ASP A 120 27.89 -8.63 -13.62
C ASP A 120 26.60 -8.20 -14.33
N ARG A 121 26.33 -6.91 -14.36
CA ARG A 121 25.10 -6.34 -14.94
C ARG A 121 25.10 -6.37 -16.48
N GLU A 122 26.25 -6.43 -17.14
CA GLU A 122 26.34 -6.46 -18.59
C GLU A 122 26.11 -7.87 -19.13
N THR A 123 26.74 -8.85 -18.51
CA THR A 123 26.67 -10.26 -18.96
C THR A 123 25.54 -11.06 -18.31
N GLY A 124 25.08 -10.63 -17.13
CA GLY A 124 24.11 -11.36 -16.31
C GLY A 124 24.72 -12.55 -15.55
N GLU A 125 26.05 -12.65 -15.51
CA GLU A 125 26.76 -13.73 -14.84
C GLU A 125 26.94 -13.48 -13.33
N TYR A 126 27.05 -14.57 -12.56
CA TYR A 126 27.27 -14.53 -11.12
C TYR A 126 28.58 -15.22 -10.74
N VAL A 127 29.34 -14.56 -9.87
CA VAL A 127 30.48 -15.18 -9.16
C VAL A 127 30.13 -15.28 -7.68
N ARG A 128 30.33 -16.46 -7.09
CA ARG A 128 29.99 -16.73 -5.69
C ARG A 128 31.24 -16.93 -4.82
N TYR A 129 31.26 -16.25 -3.68
CA TYR A 129 32.28 -16.39 -2.65
C TYR A 129 31.65 -16.99 -1.39
N ARG A 130 32.29 -18.02 -0.83
CA ARG A 130 31.83 -18.74 0.35
C ARG A 130 32.81 -18.64 1.51
N ALA A 131 32.30 -18.94 2.71
CA ALA A 131 33.14 -19.06 3.89
C ALA A 131 34.12 -20.23 3.77
N GLY A 132 35.37 -20.01 4.16
CA GLY A 132 36.42 -21.03 4.17
C GLY A 132 37.29 -20.87 5.41
N ARG A 133 37.40 -21.93 6.20
CA ARG A 133 38.08 -21.89 7.50
C ARG A 133 39.62 -21.69 7.42
N GLU A 134 40.25 -21.93 6.27
CA GLU A 134 41.71 -21.97 6.10
C GLU A 134 42.20 -21.21 4.86
N SER A 135 41.37 -20.48 4.13
CA SER A 135 41.75 -19.77 2.93
C SER A 135 41.71 -18.27 3.13
N GLU A 136 42.85 -17.60 2.93
CA GLU A 136 42.97 -16.13 2.86
C GLU A 136 42.10 -15.53 1.70
N ASN A 137 41.51 -16.38 0.88
CA ASN A 137 40.67 -16.03 -0.27
C ASN A 137 39.17 -16.38 -0.06
N ALA A 138 38.71 -16.46 1.18
CA ALA A 138 37.32 -16.76 1.51
C ALA A 138 36.76 -15.70 2.46
N ILE A 139 35.43 -15.50 2.43
CA ILE A 139 34.73 -14.64 3.41
C ILE A 139 34.66 -15.32 4.78
N SER A 140 34.44 -14.53 5.85
CA SER A 140 34.41 -15.05 7.22
C SER A 140 33.18 -15.92 7.51
N GLY A 141 32.04 -15.64 6.88
CA GLY A 141 30.77 -16.35 7.11
C GLY A 141 29.83 -16.28 5.91
N ASP A 142 28.98 -17.30 5.74
CA ASP A 142 28.03 -17.40 4.63
C ASP A 142 26.75 -16.57 4.82
N VAL A 143 26.50 -16.04 6.04
CA VAL A 143 25.38 -15.11 6.29
C VAL A 143 25.95 -13.69 6.31
N VAL A 144 25.87 -13.01 5.18
CA VAL A 144 26.32 -11.61 5.02
C VAL A 144 25.11 -10.70 5.21
N ILE A 145 25.13 -9.89 6.30
CA ILE A 145 23.97 -9.07 6.70
C ILE A 145 24.12 -7.62 6.24
N SER A 146 25.32 -7.08 6.30
CA SER A 146 25.59 -5.68 5.99
C SER A 146 26.83 -5.53 5.11
N MET A 147 26.85 -4.48 4.30
CA MET A 147 27.96 -4.19 3.40
C MET A 147 28.13 -2.69 3.21
N ALA A 148 29.39 -2.25 3.07
CA ALA A 148 29.72 -0.88 2.69
C ALA A 148 30.94 -0.87 1.77
N LYS A 149 31.00 0.10 0.85
CA LYS A 149 32.16 0.40 0.04
C LYS A 149 32.83 1.65 0.61
N ASP A 150 34.13 1.59 0.87
CA ASP A 150 34.87 2.75 1.32
C ASP A 150 35.33 3.65 0.13
N LEU A 151 35.90 4.80 0.44
CA LEU A 151 36.30 5.79 -0.55
C LEU A 151 37.44 5.30 -1.48
N ASP A 152 38.21 4.31 -1.03
CA ASP A 152 39.27 3.66 -1.81
C ASP A 152 38.74 2.53 -2.70
N GLY A 153 37.44 2.14 -2.50
CA GLY A 153 36.75 1.08 -3.23
C GLY A 153 36.88 -0.30 -2.60
N LYS A 154 37.39 -0.38 -1.37
CA LYS A 154 37.43 -1.61 -0.61
C LYS A 154 36.01 -1.94 -0.10
N LEU A 155 35.62 -3.19 -0.20
CA LEU A 155 34.35 -3.68 0.33
C LEU A 155 34.52 -4.14 1.77
N TRP A 156 33.55 -3.78 2.62
CA TRP A 156 33.42 -4.21 3.98
C TRP A 156 32.17 -5.04 4.14
N LEU A 157 32.30 -6.23 4.70
CA LEU A 157 31.24 -7.23 4.83
C LEU A 157 31.01 -7.53 6.29
N GLY A 158 29.82 -7.22 6.78
CA GLY A 158 29.38 -7.60 8.11
C GLY A 158 28.62 -8.92 8.08
N THR A 159 28.99 -9.86 8.93
CA THR A 159 28.40 -11.19 8.98
C THR A 159 27.66 -11.44 10.28
N TYR A 160 26.78 -12.44 10.29
CA TYR A 160 26.15 -12.93 11.50
C TYR A 160 27.11 -13.91 12.21
N MET A 161 27.53 -13.57 13.41
CA MET A 161 28.39 -14.35 14.32
C MET A 161 29.82 -14.64 13.83
N GLU A 162 30.25 -14.18 12.64
CA GLU A 162 31.57 -14.48 12.09
C GLU A 162 32.45 -13.22 11.88
N GLY A 163 31.98 -12.08 12.37
CA GLY A 163 32.73 -10.82 12.42
C GLY A 163 32.64 -9.98 11.15
N LEU A 164 33.67 -9.17 10.92
CA LEU A 164 33.81 -8.23 9.83
C LEU A 164 34.89 -8.69 8.86
N THR A 165 34.63 -8.60 7.56
CA THR A 165 35.62 -8.90 6.51
C THR A 165 35.83 -7.68 5.62
N GLY A 166 37.06 -7.29 5.40
CA GLY A 166 37.45 -6.31 4.38
C GLY A 166 37.98 -7.00 3.13
N PHE A 167 37.56 -6.58 1.93
CA PHE A 167 38.00 -7.10 0.63
C PHE A 167 38.59 -5.96 -0.22
N ASP A 168 39.85 -6.08 -0.60
CA ASP A 168 40.58 -5.07 -1.38
C ASP A 168 40.56 -5.33 -2.91
N GLY A 169 39.67 -6.22 -3.36
CA GLY A 169 39.62 -6.68 -4.74
C GLY A 169 40.51 -7.91 -5.02
N LYS A 170 41.38 -8.29 -4.08
CA LYS A 170 42.31 -9.43 -4.24
C LYS A 170 42.28 -10.38 -3.03
N ARG A 171 42.25 -9.84 -1.84
CA ARG A 171 42.37 -10.61 -0.59
C ARG A 171 41.29 -10.21 0.41
N PHE A 172 40.85 -11.18 1.19
CA PHE A 172 39.95 -10.98 2.33
C PHE A 172 40.77 -10.87 3.60
N LYS A 173 40.49 -9.84 4.42
CA LYS A 173 41.05 -9.65 5.77
C LYS A 173 39.91 -9.70 6.78
N HIS A 174 40.06 -10.57 7.79
CA HIS A 174 39.04 -10.79 8.81
C HIS A 174 39.34 -10.02 10.09
N TYR A 175 38.27 -9.51 10.71
CA TYR A 175 38.31 -8.85 12.02
C TYR A 175 37.25 -9.55 12.89
N ARG A 176 37.65 -10.00 14.06
CA ARG A 176 36.78 -10.69 15.01
C ARG A 176 36.92 -10.09 16.38
N ASP A 177 35.87 -10.23 17.19
CA ASP A 177 35.95 -9.98 18.61
C ASP A 177 36.90 -11.00 19.25
N ILE A 178 37.93 -10.50 19.92
CA ILE A 178 38.91 -11.31 20.67
C ILE A 178 38.67 -11.03 22.14
N PRO A 179 38.17 -12.03 22.92
CA PRO A 179 37.90 -11.85 24.33
C PRO A 179 39.13 -11.29 25.11
N GLY A 180 38.91 -10.16 25.79
CA GLY A 180 39.95 -9.48 26.57
C GLY A 180 40.84 -8.51 25.78
N SER A 181 40.69 -8.39 24.45
CA SER A 181 41.34 -7.34 23.69
C SER A 181 40.64 -5.99 23.95
N LYS A 182 41.41 -4.91 23.99
CA LYS A 182 40.88 -3.56 24.06
C LYS A 182 40.80 -2.89 22.70
N ASP A 183 41.38 -3.52 21.67
CA ASP A 183 41.44 -3.03 20.30
C ASP A 183 40.85 -4.08 19.36
N GLY A 184 39.91 -3.70 18.50
CA GLY A 184 39.28 -4.55 17.53
C GLY A 184 37.73 -4.48 17.55
N LEU A 185 37.12 -5.44 16.92
CA LEU A 185 35.66 -5.55 16.85
C LEU A 185 35.07 -5.95 18.21
N SER A 186 33.96 -5.37 18.60
CA SER A 186 33.33 -5.59 19.90
C SER A 186 32.34 -6.73 19.96
N ASN A 187 31.79 -7.15 18.80
CA ASN A 187 30.88 -8.28 18.69
C ASN A 187 30.92 -8.83 17.27
N ASN A 188 30.83 -10.14 17.12
CA ASN A 188 30.95 -10.82 15.83
C ASN A 188 29.67 -10.76 14.96
N SER A 189 28.58 -10.22 15.47
CA SER A 189 27.35 -10.01 14.70
C SER A 189 27.26 -8.54 14.25
N VAL A 190 27.68 -8.28 12.99
CA VAL A 190 27.76 -6.94 12.40
C VAL A 190 26.52 -6.65 11.56
N TYR A 191 25.60 -5.86 12.13
CA TYR A 191 24.28 -5.63 11.55
C TYR A 191 24.20 -4.43 10.60
N SER A 192 25.06 -3.43 10.78
CA SER A 192 25.10 -2.26 9.93
C SER A 192 26.50 -1.71 9.74
N LEU A 193 26.77 -1.21 8.55
CA LEU A 193 28.04 -0.60 8.16
C LEU A 193 27.77 0.74 7.46
N TYR A 194 28.57 1.74 7.79
CA TYR A 194 28.55 3.04 7.14
C TYR A 194 29.97 3.61 7.03
N VAL A 195 30.30 4.20 5.88
CA VAL A 195 31.59 4.89 5.66
C VAL A 195 31.33 6.39 5.58
N ASP A 196 31.99 7.17 6.44
CA ASP A 196 31.82 8.61 6.44
C ASP A 196 32.75 9.35 5.45
N ALA A 197 32.57 10.66 5.32
CA ALA A 197 33.34 11.49 4.41
C ALA A 197 34.85 11.55 4.69
N LYS A 198 35.30 11.11 5.89
CA LYS A 198 36.71 10.97 6.25
C LYS A 198 37.22 9.54 6.12
N ASN A 199 36.51 8.69 5.45
CA ASN A 199 36.82 7.27 5.26
C ASN A 199 36.91 6.47 6.57
N ARG A 200 36.19 6.89 7.63
CA ARG A 200 36.08 6.10 8.85
C ARG A 200 34.93 5.09 8.65
N LEU A 201 35.19 3.86 9.08
CA LEU A 201 34.18 2.78 9.02
C LEU A 201 33.42 2.72 10.35
N TRP A 202 32.12 2.95 10.31
CA TRP A 202 31.18 2.84 11.42
C TRP A 202 30.53 1.48 11.39
N ILE A 203 30.53 0.76 12.51
CA ILE A 203 30.17 -0.65 12.61
C ILE A 203 29.15 -0.83 13.73
N GLY A 204 27.89 -1.03 13.34
CA GLY A 204 26.81 -1.34 14.28
C GLY A 204 26.73 -2.84 14.55
N THR A 205 26.71 -3.21 15.81
CA THR A 205 26.72 -4.60 16.24
C THR A 205 25.45 -4.97 17.02
N LEU A 206 25.19 -6.29 17.17
CA LEU A 206 24.00 -6.78 17.84
C LEU A 206 24.02 -6.61 19.36
N GLU A 207 25.18 -6.68 20.01
CA GLU A 207 25.29 -6.60 21.46
C GLU A 207 26.56 -5.84 21.94
N GLY A 208 27.37 -5.37 21.00
CA GLY A 208 28.61 -4.67 21.29
C GLY A 208 28.53 -3.16 21.06
N GLY A 209 27.33 -2.60 20.82
CA GLY A 209 27.14 -1.18 20.53
C GLY A 209 27.65 -0.78 19.16
N LEU A 210 28.24 0.42 19.09
CA LEU A 210 28.78 0.99 17.86
C LEU A 210 30.29 1.13 17.95
N ASP A 211 31.01 0.60 16.98
CA ASP A 211 32.43 0.73 16.78
C ASP A 211 32.75 1.70 15.64
N CYS A 212 33.84 2.43 15.74
CA CYS A 212 34.33 3.26 14.64
C CYS A 212 35.82 2.96 14.42
N LEU A 213 36.15 2.51 13.20
CA LEU A 213 37.53 2.29 12.76
C LEU A 213 37.97 3.45 11.88
N ASP A 214 38.95 4.22 12.37
CA ASP A 214 39.70 5.16 11.53
C ASP A 214 40.68 4.36 10.66
N GLN A 215 40.37 4.24 9.39
CA GLN A 215 41.14 3.42 8.45
C GLN A 215 42.55 3.99 8.19
N SER A 216 42.75 5.31 8.36
CA SER A 216 44.03 5.98 8.15
C SER A 216 45.03 5.73 9.27
N THR A 217 44.56 5.65 10.52
CA THR A 217 45.38 5.47 11.69
C THR A 217 45.32 4.06 12.28
N GLY A 218 44.30 3.27 11.91
CA GLY A 218 43.99 1.97 12.49
C GLY A 218 43.37 2.04 13.89
N LYS A 219 43.03 3.24 14.36
CA LYS A 219 42.49 3.45 15.71
C LYS A 219 41.02 3.09 15.78
N TRP A 220 40.62 2.39 16.85
CA TRP A 220 39.24 2.07 17.20
C TRP A 220 38.68 3.05 18.21
N THR A 221 37.42 3.43 18.06
CA THR A 221 36.63 4.23 19.01
C THR A 221 35.29 3.51 19.24
N TYR A 222 34.81 3.55 20.49
CA TYR A 222 33.68 2.74 20.93
C TYR A 222 32.58 3.60 21.55
N TYR A 223 31.35 3.36 21.19
CA TYR A 223 30.15 3.97 21.77
C TYR A 223 29.29 2.86 22.36
N ARG A 224 28.97 2.97 23.63
CA ARG A 224 28.27 1.93 24.42
C ARG A 224 27.10 2.54 25.17
N MET A 225 26.13 1.71 25.50
CA MET A 225 25.07 2.05 26.43
C MET A 225 25.68 2.30 27.82
N GLY A 226 25.18 3.30 28.56
CA GLY A 226 25.63 3.60 29.94
C GLY A 226 25.20 4.98 30.41
N ASP A 227 25.65 5.33 31.63
CA ASP A 227 25.32 6.60 32.29
C ASP A 227 26.28 7.75 31.93
N LYS A 228 27.17 7.54 30.99
CA LYS A 228 28.11 8.59 30.56
C LYS A 228 27.43 9.58 29.63
N GLU A 229 27.87 10.84 29.68
CA GLU A 229 27.34 11.95 28.88
C GLU A 229 27.34 11.67 27.36
N ASN A 230 28.27 10.82 26.89
CA ASN A 230 28.42 10.43 25.48
C ASN A 230 28.06 8.95 25.22
N ALA A 231 27.10 8.41 25.96
CA ALA A 231 26.60 7.06 25.77
C ALA A 231 25.47 7.01 24.72
N ILE A 232 25.45 5.95 23.93
CA ILE A 232 24.28 5.62 23.10
C ILE A 232 23.19 4.96 23.97
N ASN A 233 21.95 4.98 23.50
CA ASN A 233 20.80 4.50 24.26
C ASN A 233 20.67 2.96 24.28
N SER A 234 21.38 2.22 23.39
CA SER A 234 21.39 0.76 23.37
C SER A 234 22.64 0.21 22.70
N ASP A 235 23.11 -0.96 23.16
CA ASP A 235 24.21 -1.71 22.53
C ASP A 235 23.74 -2.56 21.32
N ILE A 236 22.47 -2.52 20.97
CA ILE A 236 21.92 -3.17 19.78
C ILE A 236 21.70 -2.11 18.70
N VAL A 237 22.54 -2.13 17.66
CA VAL A 237 22.55 -1.14 16.57
C VAL A 237 22.13 -1.80 15.27
N TYR A 238 20.96 -1.41 14.73
CA TYR A 238 20.38 -1.99 13.52
C TYR A 238 20.70 -1.22 12.25
N SER A 239 20.83 0.11 12.32
CA SER A 239 20.96 0.93 11.12
C SER A 239 21.82 2.16 11.36
N LEU A 240 22.57 2.56 10.32
CA LEU A 240 23.45 3.72 10.32
C LEU A 240 23.18 4.58 9.07
N SER A 241 23.22 5.90 9.24
CA SER A 241 23.16 6.87 8.14
C SER A 241 24.00 8.10 8.49
N GLY A 242 24.46 8.84 7.49
CA GLY A 242 25.11 10.14 7.69
C GLY A 242 24.18 11.28 7.35
N ASP A 243 24.29 12.40 8.09
CA ASP A 243 23.62 13.65 7.71
C ASP A 243 24.58 14.59 6.94
N GLU A 244 24.05 15.65 6.30
CA GLU A 244 24.85 16.61 5.54
C GLU A 244 25.87 17.39 6.38
N LYS A 245 25.70 17.43 7.70
CA LYS A 245 26.64 18.05 8.64
C LYS A 245 27.76 17.11 9.05
N GLY A 246 27.77 15.87 8.53
CA GLY A 246 28.71 14.83 8.86
C GLY A 246 28.46 14.13 10.20
N ASN A 247 27.30 14.32 10.82
CA ASN A 247 26.91 13.54 11.98
C ASN A 247 26.46 12.14 11.55
N ILE A 248 26.65 11.18 12.44
CA ILE A 248 26.19 9.81 12.25
C ILE A 248 24.86 9.62 12.98
N VAL A 249 23.85 9.18 12.24
CA VAL A 249 22.53 8.82 12.77
C VAL A 249 22.49 7.33 13.01
N VAL A 250 22.17 6.93 14.23
CA VAL A 250 22.26 5.56 14.71
C VAL A 250 20.88 5.08 15.15
N GLY A 251 20.32 4.13 14.43
CA GLY A 251 19.07 3.44 14.77
C GLY A 251 19.35 2.22 15.65
N THR A 252 18.75 2.17 16.82
CA THR A 252 18.98 1.14 17.84
C THR A 252 17.69 0.43 18.25
N SER A 253 17.78 -0.52 19.16
CA SER A 253 16.61 -1.15 19.78
C SER A 253 15.85 -0.24 20.75
N LEU A 254 16.36 0.95 21.09
CA LEU A 254 15.75 1.88 22.05
C LEU A 254 15.63 3.31 21.50
N GLY A 255 15.54 3.47 20.18
CA GLY A 255 15.38 4.77 19.51
C GLY A 255 16.56 5.18 18.65
N VAL A 256 16.75 6.48 18.47
CA VAL A 256 17.74 7.06 17.56
C VAL A 256 18.76 7.90 18.34
N ASN A 257 20.05 7.83 17.94
CA ASN A 257 21.11 8.70 18.43
C ASN A 257 21.75 9.47 17.29
N TRP A 258 22.21 10.69 17.56
CA TRP A 258 23.11 11.46 16.70
C TRP A 258 24.48 11.54 17.33
N ILE A 259 25.49 11.23 16.56
CA ILE A 259 26.89 11.32 17.00
C ILE A 259 27.61 12.35 16.15
N ASN A 260 28.18 13.35 16.79
CA ASN A 260 29.13 14.23 16.11
C ASN A 260 30.51 13.54 16.15
N PRO A 261 31.03 13.09 15.00
CA PRO A 261 32.26 12.30 14.98
C PRO A 261 33.52 13.11 15.27
N GLU A 262 33.46 14.46 15.26
CA GLU A 262 34.58 15.34 15.54
C GLU A 262 34.73 15.63 17.03
N THR A 263 33.60 15.76 17.73
CA THR A 263 33.59 16.03 19.17
C THR A 263 33.37 14.78 20.01
N GLY A 264 32.86 13.70 19.42
CA GLY A 264 32.42 12.49 20.09
C GLY A 264 31.12 12.66 20.88
N THR A 265 30.43 13.81 20.72
CA THR A 265 29.18 14.09 21.44
C THR A 265 28.06 13.23 20.91
N VAL A 266 27.31 12.59 21.80
CA VAL A 266 26.13 11.79 21.52
C VAL A 266 24.89 12.53 21.99
N THR A 267 23.89 12.61 21.14
CA THR A 267 22.54 13.14 21.46
C THR A 267 21.51 12.07 21.20
N SER A 268 20.84 11.60 22.25
CA SER A 268 19.78 10.60 22.12
C SER A 268 18.45 11.28 21.82
N PHE A 269 17.70 10.72 20.90
CA PHE A 269 16.37 11.17 20.51
C PHE A 269 15.36 10.06 20.72
N ASN A 270 14.59 10.18 21.78
CA ASN A 270 13.51 9.25 22.11
C ASN A 270 12.15 9.77 21.60
N GLY A 271 12.20 10.89 20.87
CA GLY A 271 10.99 11.52 20.34
C GLY A 271 10.04 12.03 21.43
N THR A 272 10.54 12.41 22.61
CA THR A 272 9.66 12.87 23.68
C THR A 272 9.43 14.37 23.63
N LYS A 273 8.19 14.75 23.34
CA LYS A 273 7.58 15.95 23.96
C LYS A 273 6.83 15.43 25.19
N ASP A 274 7.01 16.02 26.34
CA ASP A 274 6.29 15.71 27.59
C ASP A 274 6.57 14.35 28.26
N GLY A 275 7.77 13.78 28.07
CA GLY A 275 8.19 12.55 28.76
C GLY A 275 7.58 11.25 28.22
N ARG A 276 6.85 11.29 27.10
CA ARG A 276 6.34 10.10 26.40
C ARG A 276 7.14 9.85 25.13
N SER A 277 7.52 8.60 24.89
CA SER A 277 8.15 8.23 23.62
C SER A 277 7.22 8.53 22.44
N VAL A 278 7.74 9.18 21.40
CA VAL A 278 7.04 9.35 20.13
C VAL A 278 6.99 8.02 19.36
N PHE A 279 7.91 7.11 19.66
CA PHE A 279 7.96 5.79 19.07
C PHE A 279 7.14 4.81 19.93
N GLU A 280 6.11 4.18 19.35
CA GLU A 280 5.36 3.10 20.02
C GLU A 280 6.25 1.86 20.21
N ASP A 281 7.05 1.55 19.18
CA ASP A 281 8.11 0.57 19.21
C ASP A 281 9.44 1.31 19.15
N GLN A 282 10.27 1.10 20.13
CA GLN A 282 11.58 1.75 20.19
C GLN A 282 12.61 1.08 19.25
N ILE A 283 12.31 -0.11 18.73
CA ILE A 283 13.17 -0.82 17.78
C ILE A 283 13.13 -0.12 16.42
N ILE A 284 14.26 0.45 16.04
CA ILE A 284 14.44 1.15 14.76
C ILE A 284 15.13 0.22 13.78
N ASN A 285 14.38 -0.22 12.77
CA ASN A 285 14.89 -1.10 11.70
C ASN A 285 15.83 -0.36 10.75
N VAL A 286 15.47 0.88 10.39
CA VAL A 286 16.19 1.67 9.39
C VAL A 286 16.13 3.16 9.70
N VAL A 287 17.27 3.85 9.51
CA VAL A 287 17.37 5.31 9.50
C VAL A 287 17.94 5.78 8.17
N PHE A 288 17.41 6.86 7.63
CA PHE A 288 17.86 7.45 6.38
C PHE A 288 17.75 8.98 6.44
N CYS A 289 18.80 9.69 6.05
CA CYS A 289 18.80 11.14 5.91
C CYS A 289 18.63 11.52 4.44
N ASP A 290 17.57 12.27 4.13
CA ASP A 290 17.30 12.71 2.77
C ASP A 290 17.98 14.05 2.42
N SER A 291 17.91 14.46 1.16
CA SER A 291 18.49 15.69 0.65
C SER A 291 17.87 16.97 1.24
N ARG A 292 16.69 16.87 1.88
CA ARG A 292 16.02 17.98 2.60
C ARG A 292 16.50 18.09 4.06
N GLN A 293 17.43 17.27 4.49
CA GLN A 293 17.89 17.11 5.87
C GLN A 293 16.81 16.53 6.81
N TRP A 294 15.82 15.85 6.28
CA TRP A 294 14.86 15.10 7.05
C TRP A 294 15.43 13.74 7.44
N VAL A 295 15.09 13.29 8.63
CA VAL A 295 15.45 11.96 9.08
C VAL A 295 14.23 11.05 9.01
N TRP A 296 14.30 10.07 8.12
CA TRP A 296 13.32 9.03 7.95
C TRP A 296 13.66 7.87 8.86
N ILE A 297 12.72 7.47 9.71
CA ILE A 297 12.92 6.50 10.77
C ILE A 297 11.87 5.41 10.61
N GLY A 298 12.31 4.22 10.21
CA GLY A 298 11.46 3.07 10.00
C GLY A 298 11.49 2.10 11.19
N SER A 299 10.32 1.71 11.67
CA SER A 299 10.11 0.73 12.73
C SER A 299 9.15 -0.38 12.30
N ASN A 300 8.74 -1.25 13.22
CA ASN A 300 7.64 -2.20 12.97
C ASN A 300 6.25 -1.59 13.20
N HIS A 301 6.16 -0.34 13.68
CA HIS A 301 4.91 0.38 13.95
C HIS A 301 4.67 1.57 13.02
N GLY A 302 5.43 1.66 11.95
CA GLY A 302 5.28 2.70 10.93
C GLY A 302 6.54 3.46 10.63
N LEU A 303 6.36 4.49 9.83
CA LEU A 303 7.38 5.41 9.36
C LEU A 303 7.24 6.74 10.07
N HIS A 304 8.30 7.20 10.71
CA HIS A 304 8.40 8.54 11.29
C HIS A 304 9.33 9.39 10.42
N ILE A 305 8.97 10.64 10.21
CA ILE A 305 9.73 11.59 9.40
C ILE A 305 9.98 12.82 10.26
N TYR A 306 11.23 13.05 10.60
CA TYR A 306 11.63 14.17 11.45
C TYR A 306 12.24 15.30 10.61
N ASP A 307 11.49 16.39 10.47
CA ASP A 307 11.97 17.64 9.91
C ASP A 307 12.75 18.40 10.97
N ARG A 308 14.08 18.28 10.92
CA ARG A 308 14.99 18.89 11.92
C ARG A 308 15.01 20.42 11.86
N LEU A 309 14.73 21.01 10.69
CA LEU A 309 14.78 22.45 10.50
C LEU A 309 13.59 23.14 11.19
N ASN A 310 12.42 22.48 11.16
CA ASN A 310 11.18 23.02 11.72
C ASN A 310 10.79 22.33 13.04
N ASP A 311 11.58 21.40 13.55
CA ASP A 311 11.30 20.55 14.73
C ASP A 311 9.90 19.91 14.65
N LYS A 312 9.56 19.37 13.48
CA LYS A 312 8.27 18.72 13.22
C LYS A 312 8.45 17.21 13.01
N MET A 313 7.56 16.44 13.61
CA MET A 313 7.47 14.99 13.41
C MET A 313 6.19 14.65 12.66
N TYR A 314 6.32 13.92 11.56
CA TYR A 314 5.21 13.31 10.83
C TYR A 314 5.23 11.80 11.05
N ARG A 315 4.06 11.17 11.08
CA ARG A 315 3.92 9.74 11.25
C ARG A 315 3.00 9.16 10.20
N LEU A 316 3.47 8.13 9.52
CA LEU A 316 2.70 7.34 8.56
C LEU A 316 2.64 5.90 9.05
N ASN A 317 1.43 5.35 9.12
CA ASN A 317 1.18 3.98 9.56
C ASN A 317 -0.11 3.43 8.91
N HIS A 318 -0.56 2.27 9.35
CA HIS A 318 -1.78 1.65 8.83
C HIS A 318 -3.03 2.53 9.02
N SER A 319 -3.12 3.30 10.10
CA SER A 319 -4.24 4.26 10.31
C SER A 319 -4.24 5.42 9.31
N SER A 320 -3.08 5.79 8.77
CA SER A 320 -2.96 6.75 7.66
C SER A 320 -3.10 6.09 6.28
N GLY A 321 -3.29 4.76 6.24
CA GLY A 321 -3.54 3.98 5.02
C GLY A 321 -2.31 3.32 4.41
N LEU A 322 -1.16 3.25 5.11
CA LEU A 322 -0.03 2.46 4.64
C LEU A 322 -0.42 0.96 4.57
N PRO A 323 0.05 0.23 3.56
CA PRO A 323 -0.26 -1.20 3.39
C PRO A 323 0.40 -2.08 4.46
N ASP A 324 1.49 -1.63 5.07
CA ASP A 324 2.21 -2.31 6.15
C ASP A 324 2.92 -1.31 7.06
N ASN A 325 3.01 -1.63 8.34
CA ASN A 325 3.73 -0.83 9.33
C ASN A 325 5.21 -1.19 9.44
N SER A 326 5.62 -2.36 8.96
CA SER A 326 7.00 -2.84 9.08
C SER A 326 7.87 -2.23 7.99
N ILE A 327 8.59 -1.17 8.32
CA ILE A 327 9.49 -0.46 7.43
C ILE A 327 10.87 -1.10 7.48
N MET A 328 11.41 -1.49 6.32
CA MET A 328 12.62 -2.30 6.21
C MET A 328 13.80 -1.58 5.58
N SER A 329 13.57 -0.84 4.50
CA SER A 329 14.63 -0.12 3.78
C SER A 329 14.09 1.18 3.21
N ILE A 330 14.95 2.21 3.09
CA ILE A 330 14.55 3.55 2.65
C ILE A 330 15.64 4.11 1.74
N LEU A 331 15.26 4.67 0.60
CA LEU A 331 16.13 5.43 -0.31
C LEU A 331 15.38 6.63 -0.89
N GLU A 332 16.10 7.69 -1.21
CA GLU A 332 15.62 8.82 -2.00
C GLU A 332 16.08 8.68 -3.44
N ASP A 333 15.19 8.99 -4.40
CA ASP A 333 15.56 9.04 -5.81
C ASP A 333 15.96 10.46 -6.25
N LYS A 334 16.45 10.58 -7.48
CA LYS A 334 16.87 11.86 -8.09
C LYS A 334 15.76 12.90 -8.25
N TYR A 335 14.50 12.52 -8.06
CA TYR A 335 13.33 13.42 -8.09
C TYR A 335 12.88 13.81 -6.68
N HIS A 336 13.69 13.48 -5.67
CA HIS A 336 13.39 13.72 -4.25
C HIS A 336 12.12 13.02 -3.76
N THR A 337 11.73 11.90 -4.39
CA THR A 337 10.71 11.01 -3.85
C THR A 337 11.38 9.87 -3.08
N VAL A 338 10.70 9.38 -2.04
CA VAL A 338 11.29 8.40 -1.13
C VAL A 338 10.67 7.04 -1.38
N TRP A 339 11.55 6.06 -1.59
CA TRP A 339 11.18 4.68 -1.80
C TRP A 339 11.40 3.87 -0.53
N VAL A 340 10.40 3.07 -0.16
CA VAL A 340 10.37 2.38 1.13
C VAL A 340 10.01 0.91 0.91
N GLY A 341 10.97 0.03 1.22
CA GLY A 341 10.72 -1.42 1.27
C GLY A 341 10.02 -1.79 2.57
N THR A 342 8.96 -2.60 2.48
CA THR A 342 8.16 -3.07 3.62
C THR A 342 8.05 -4.59 3.65
N LYS A 343 7.35 -5.17 4.64
CA LYS A 343 6.97 -6.59 4.62
C LYS A 343 5.77 -6.89 3.72
N ASN A 344 5.17 -5.87 3.10
CA ASN A 344 4.05 -6.06 2.16
C ASN A 344 4.18 -5.15 0.93
N GLY A 345 5.33 -5.23 0.27
CA GLY A 345 5.60 -4.53 -0.98
C GLY A 345 6.49 -3.30 -0.85
N LEU A 346 6.66 -2.62 -1.98
CA LEU A 346 7.47 -1.42 -2.14
C LEU A 346 6.56 -0.20 -2.19
N LEU A 347 6.93 0.87 -1.49
CA LEU A 347 6.22 2.15 -1.51
C LEU A 347 7.05 3.21 -2.22
N ASN A 348 6.40 4.09 -2.96
CA ASN A 348 6.94 5.37 -3.39
C ASN A 348 6.18 6.48 -2.67
N ILE A 349 6.85 7.28 -1.87
CA ILE A 349 6.28 8.36 -1.06
C ILE A 349 6.70 9.71 -1.63
N VAL A 350 5.72 10.54 -1.92
CA VAL A 350 5.91 11.89 -2.47
C VAL A 350 5.48 12.91 -1.41
N PRO A 351 6.44 13.67 -0.84
CA PRO A 351 6.11 14.78 0.04
C PRO A 351 5.53 15.94 -0.75
N ASN A 352 4.34 16.39 -0.39
CA ASN A 352 3.68 17.56 -0.98
C ASN A 352 3.55 18.67 0.06
N ARG A 353 3.75 19.91 -0.37
CA ARG A 353 3.60 21.08 0.50
C ARG A 353 2.21 21.68 0.33
N ASP A 354 1.49 21.86 1.44
CA ASP A 354 0.19 22.52 1.42
C ASP A 354 0.32 24.06 1.45
N THR A 355 -0.81 24.75 1.35
CA THR A 355 -0.89 26.22 1.37
C THR A 355 -0.42 26.84 2.70
N ASP A 356 -0.46 26.09 3.79
CA ASP A 356 -0.09 26.51 5.14
C ASP A 356 1.35 26.13 5.51
N ASN A 357 2.16 25.74 4.51
CA ASN A 357 3.52 25.27 4.68
C ASN A 357 3.67 23.98 5.53
N ASN A 358 2.62 23.19 5.70
CA ASN A 358 2.73 21.86 6.23
C ASN A 358 2.98 20.86 5.09
N TYR A 359 3.54 19.71 5.44
CA TYR A 359 3.73 18.65 4.48
C TYR A 359 2.63 17.59 4.61
N THR A 360 2.14 17.16 3.47
CA THR A 360 1.31 15.99 3.29
C THR A 360 2.09 14.97 2.46
N PHE A 361 1.75 13.69 2.61
CA PHE A 361 2.47 12.61 1.95
C PHE A 361 1.50 11.81 1.12
N ASP A 362 1.75 11.74 -0.17
CA ASP A 362 1.08 10.81 -1.06
C ASP A 362 1.97 9.60 -1.29
N TRP A 363 1.37 8.42 -1.48
CA TRP A 363 2.16 7.22 -1.78
C TRP A 363 1.46 6.28 -2.75
N ASN A 364 2.25 5.56 -3.51
CA ASN A 364 1.82 4.41 -4.30
C ASN A 364 2.46 3.14 -3.70
N SER A 365 1.72 2.03 -3.71
CA SER A 365 2.23 0.72 -3.27
C SER A 365 2.32 -0.22 -4.46
N TYR A 366 3.41 -1.00 -4.50
CA TYR A 366 3.72 -1.94 -5.57
C TYR A 366 4.01 -3.33 -4.99
N ASP A 367 3.53 -4.36 -5.68
CA ASP A 367 3.69 -5.75 -5.30
C ASP A 367 4.22 -6.62 -6.46
N GLU A 368 4.27 -7.91 -6.28
CA GLU A 368 4.78 -8.86 -7.28
C GLU A 368 4.05 -8.79 -8.63
N ASN A 369 2.79 -8.33 -8.66
CA ASN A 369 2.03 -8.20 -9.91
C ASN A 369 2.56 -7.06 -10.80
N GLU A 370 3.32 -6.13 -10.23
CA GLU A 370 3.95 -5.03 -10.94
C GLU A 370 5.46 -5.26 -11.20
N GLY A 371 5.95 -6.46 -10.91
CA GLY A 371 7.33 -6.87 -11.18
C GLY A 371 8.28 -6.72 -10.00
N VAL A 372 7.78 -6.45 -8.80
CA VAL A 372 8.58 -6.47 -7.57
C VAL A 372 8.99 -7.91 -7.24
N GLN A 373 10.15 -8.10 -6.60
CA GLN A 373 10.71 -9.43 -6.31
C GLN A 373 9.78 -10.32 -5.47
N GLY A 374 8.93 -9.71 -4.66
CA GLY A 374 8.00 -10.34 -3.73
C GLY A 374 7.49 -9.31 -2.74
N ARG A 375 6.74 -9.75 -1.73
CA ARG A 375 6.17 -8.85 -0.73
C ARG A 375 7.18 -8.38 0.30
N VAL A 376 8.09 -9.27 0.73
CA VAL A 376 8.97 -9.03 1.88
C VAL A 376 10.31 -8.49 1.41
N PHE A 377 10.63 -7.27 1.84
CA PHE A 377 11.94 -6.64 1.71
C PHE A 377 12.75 -6.83 2.99
N ASN A 378 14.09 -6.83 2.86
CA ASN A 378 15.00 -7.03 3.98
C ASN A 378 15.45 -5.70 4.61
N VAL A 379 15.79 -5.76 5.89
CA VAL A 379 16.27 -4.61 6.66
C VAL A 379 17.57 -4.08 6.05
N ASN A 380 17.62 -2.75 5.80
CA ASN A 380 18.74 -2.04 5.18
C ASN A 380 19.20 -2.58 3.80
N SER A 381 18.41 -3.46 3.17
CA SER A 381 18.74 -4.04 1.86
C SER A 381 18.31 -3.12 0.73
N ALA A 382 19.03 -2.02 0.56
CA ALA A 382 18.78 -1.05 -0.50
C ALA A 382 20.06 -0.30 -0.88
N CYS A 383 20.21 0.01 -2.19
CA CYS A 383 21.37 0.70 -2.73
C CYS A 383 20.94 1.63 -3.87
N GLY A 384 21.38 2.90 -3.83
CA GLY A 384 21.30 3.81 -4.98
C GLY A 384 22.46 3.52 -5.94
N LEU A 385 22.15 3.37 -7.23
CA LEU A 385 23.14 3.03 -8.26
C LEU A 385 23.63 4.30 -8.99
N GLU A 386 24.82 4.24 -9.57
CA GLU A 386 25.42 5.36 -10.34
C GLU A 386 24.57 5.75 -11.56
N THR A 387 23.79 4.80 -12.11
CA THR A 387 22.82 5.06 -13.18
C THR A 387 21.63 5.90 -12.75
N GLY A 388 21.43 6.10 -11.45
CA GLY A 388 20.25 6.72 -10.85
C GLY A 388 19.07 5.76 -10.67
N GLU A 389 19.26 4.48 -10.93
CA GLU A 389 18.36 3.41 -10.50
C GLU A 389 18.53 3.14 -9.01
N LEU A 390 17.52 2.54 -8.40
CA LEU A 390 17.57 2.06 -7.02
C LEU A 390 17.43 0.54 -7.03
N ALA A 391 18.18 -0.15 -6.18
CA ALA A 391 18.08 -1.59 -6.00
C ALA A 391 17.57 -1.91 -4.59
N PHE A 392 16.56 -2.77 -4.48
CA PHE A 392 15.98 -3.20 -3.21
C PHE A 392 16.01 -4.73 -3.11
N GLY A 393 16.62 -5.24 -2.06
CA GLY A 393 16.72 -6.67 -1.78
C GLY A 393 15.59 -7.17 -0.87
N GLY A 394 15.24 -8.42 -1.08
CA GLY A 394 14.24 -9.10 -0.28
C GLY A 394 14.40 -10.61 -0.31
N THR A 395 13.40 -11.32 0.19
CA THR A 395 13.45 -12.77 0.38
C THR A 395 13.40 -13.59 -0.93
N ASN A 396 13.19 -12.91 -2.07
CA ASN A 396 13.01 -13.58 -3.38
C ASN A 396 13.75 -12.87 -4.53
N GLY A 397 14.86 -12.19 -4.23
CA GLY A 397 15.71 -11.51 -5.21
C GLY A 397 15.87 -10.01 -5.00
N LEU A 398 16.30 -9.31 -6.06
CA LEU A 398 16.43 -7.85 -6.13
C LEU A 398 15.35 -7.27 -7.02
N THR A 399 14.81 -6.13 -6.61
CA THR A 399 13.97 -5.26 -7.44
C THR A 399 14.75 -4.02 -7.84
N PHE A 400 14.81 -3.73 -9.14
CA PHE A 400 15.33 -2.48 -9.65
C PHE A 400 14.20 -1.49 -9.90
N VAL A 401 14.41 -0.28 -9.44
CA VAL A 401 13.53 0.86 -9.66
C VAL A 401 14.27 1.86 -10.52
N ASP A 402 13.81 2.07 -11.75
CA ASP A 402 14.23 3.20 -12.57
C ASP A 402 13.13 4.28 -12.52
N PRO A 403 13.28 5.32 -11.68
CA PRO A 403 12.23 6.32 -11.50
C PRO A 403 11.89 7.09 -12.80
N ALA A 404 12.83 7.14 -13.76
CA ALA A 404 12.62 7.79 -15.05
C ALA A 404 11.79 6.96 -16.03
N ARG A 405 11.71 5.66 -15.84
CA ARG A 405 11.04 4.72 -16.76
C ARG A 405 9.73 4.15 -16.24
N ILE A 406 9.29 4.54 -15.04
CA ILE A 406 8.01 4.09 -14.49
C ILE A 406 6.88 4.60 -15.37
N ARG A 407 6.11 3.68 -15.95
CA ARG A 407 4.93 3.99 -16.76
C ARG A 407 3.68 3.87 -15.91
N TYR A 408 2.92 4.94 -15.85
CA TYR A 408 1.64 4.97 -15.16
C TYR A 408 0.50 4.71 -16.12
N ASN A 409 -0.52 4.00 -15.67
CA ASN A 409 -1.74 3.80 -16.40
C ASN A 409 -2.58 5.09 -16.38
N SER A 410 -2.61 5.80 -17.50
CA SER A 410 -3.39 7.04 -17.65
C SER A 410 -4.87 6.82 -17.95
N TYR A 411 -5.32 5.57 -18.10
CA TYR A 411 -6.71 5.25 -18.40
C TYR A 411 -7.61 5.60 -17.21
N ALA A 412 -8.57 6.51 -17.45
CA ALA A 412 -9.60 6.90 -16.50
C ALA A 412 -10.83 5.98 -16.67
N PRO A 413 -11.02 4.97 -15.80
CA PRO A 413 -12.03 3.95 -16.02
C PRO A 413 -13.43 4.49 -15.75
N PRO A 414 -14.44 4.19 -16.59
CA PRO A 414 -15.82 4.51 -16.28
C PRO A 414 -16.32 3.64 -15.12
N ALA A 415 -17.14 4.20 -14.24
CA ALA A 415 -17.86 3.40 -13.27
C ALA A 415 -19.19 2.92 -13.89
N VAL A 416 -19.55 1.67 -13.66
CA VAL A 416 -20.78 1.05 -14.18
C VAL A 416 -21.53 0.38 -13.02
N ILE A 417 -22.85 0.60 -12.97
CA ILE A 417 -23.74 -0.14 -12.07
C ILE A 417 -24.11 -1.43 -12.78
N THR A 418 -23.64 -2.58 -12.28
CA THR A 418 -23.77 -3.88 -12.96
C THR A 418 -24.84 -4.79 -12.37
N GLY A 419 -25.41 -4.43 -11.22
CA GLY A 419 -26.46 -5.24 -10.59
C GLY A 419 -27.31 -4.44 -9.62
N LEU A 420 -28.56 -4.87 -9.48
CA LEU A 420 -29.52 -4.40 -8.48
C LEU A 420 -30.05 -5.60 -7.70
N MET A 421 -30.11 -5.47 -6.40
CA MET A 421 -30.84 -6.39 -5.52
C MET A 421 -31.86 -5.60 -4.71
N VAL A 422 -33.04 -6.16 -4.52
CA VAL A 422 -34.08 -5.62 -3.65
C VAL A 422 -34.42 -6.68 -2.61
N ASN A 423 -34.39 -6.31 -1.32
CA ASN A 423 -34.58 -7.23 -0.19
C ASN A 423 -33.71 -8.51 -0.32
N ASN A 424 -32.43 -8.35 -0.75
CA ASN A 424 -31.47 -9.43 -1.03
C ASN A 424 -31.83 -10.39 -2.19
N VAL A 425 -32.83 -10.05 -3.00
CA VAL A 425 -33.19 -10.80 -4.21
C VAL A 425 -32.62 -10.05 -5.43
N PRO A 426 -31.83 -10.71 -6.31
CA PRO A 426 -31.35 -10.08 -7.52
C PRO A 426 -32.52 -9.76 -8.47
N ILE A 427 -32.48 -8.57 -9.05
CA ILE A 427 -33.52 -8.08 -9.98
C ILE A 427 -32.99 -8.18 -11.41
N THR A 428 -33.69 -8.94 -12.22
CA THR A 428 -33.44 -9.10 -13.66
C THR A 428 -34.35 -8.20 -14.45
N ALA A 429 -33.87 -7.67 -15.56
CA ALA A 429 -34.69 -6.85 -16.45
C ALA A 429 -35.89 -7.66 -17.06
N ARG A 430 -37.06 -7.06 -17.08
CA ARG A 430 -38.30 -7.63 -17.59
C ARG A 430 -38.87 -8.82 -16.81
N GLU A 431 -38.26 -9.18 -15.68
CA GLU A 431 -38.82 -10.18 -14.77
C GLU A 431 -39.67 -9.50 -13.69
N ALA A 432 -40.79 -10.16 -13.33
CA ALA A 432 -41.64 -9.65 -12.27
C ALA A 432 -41.07 -9.98 -10.88
N TYR A 433 -41.01 -8.98 -10.04
CA TYR A 433 -40.73 -9.10 -8.61
C TYR A 433 -41.93 -8.64 -7.81
N ASP A 434 -42.48 -9.47 -6.95
CA ASP A 434 -43.69 -9.18 -6.14
C ASP A 434 -44.87 -8.62 -6.97
N GLY A 435 -45.08 -9.22 -8.16
CA GLY A 435 -46.22 -8.92 -9.04
C GLY A 435 -46.00 -7.72 -9.97
N HIS A 436 -44.86 -7.08 -10.03
CA HIS A 436 -44.55 -6.00 -10.98
C HIS A 436 -43.11 -6.03 -11.46
N VAL A 437 -42.83 -5.35 -12.58
CA VAL A 437 -41.50 -5.25 -13.19
C VAL A 437 -40.80 -4.01 -12.63
N ILE A 438 -39.68 -4.20 -11.94
CA ILE A 438 -38.85 -3.10 -11.39
C ILE A 438 -37.93 -2.50 -12.47
N LEU A 439 -37.36 -3.35 -13.36
CA LEU A 439 -36.45 -2.94 -14.43
C LEU A 439 -37.01 -3.29 -15.80
N ASP A 440 -37.33 -2.29 -16.60
CA ASP A 440 -37.70 -2.48 -18.01
C ASP A 440 -36.51 -2.85 -18.90
N LYS A 441 -35.33 -2.33 -18.55
CA LYS A 441 -34.02 -2.55 -19.20
C LYS A 441 -32.99 -2.96 -18.16
N ASP A 442 -31.89 -3.54 -18.62
CA ASP A 442 -30.75 -3.84 -17.75
C ASP A 442 -30.33 -2.59 -16.95
N ILE A 443 -29.90 -2.82 -15.71
CA ILE A 443 -29.52 -1.73 -14.80
C ILE A 443 -28.39 -0.86 -15.36
N THR A 444 -27.50 -1.42 -16.17
CA THR A 444 -26.40 -0.70 -16.85
C THR A 444 -26.90 0.39 -17.80
N CYS A 445 -28.12 0.22 -18.34
CA CYS A 445 -28.78 1.15 -19.28
C CYS A 445 -29.87 1.99 -18.60
N THR A 446 -30.14 1.77 -17.31
CA THR A 446 -31.22 2.42 -16.58
C THR A 446 -30.73 3.72 -15.96
N LYS A 447 -31.44 4.83 -16.20
CA LYS A 447 -31.13 6.15 -15.62
C LYS A 447 -32.09 6.54 -14.49
N GLN A 448 -33.25 5.92 -14.42
CA GLN A 448 -34.28 6.18 -13.42
C GLN A 448 -34.83 4.86 -12.89
N LEU A 449 -34.84 4.71 -11.56
CA LEU A 449 -35.36 3.54 -10.84
C LEU A 449 -36.52 3.99 -9.95
N LYS A 450 -37.66 3.29 -10.04
CA LYS A 450 -38.81 3.50 -9.16
C LYS A 450 -38.98 2.28 -8.25
N LEU A 451 -39.02 2.50 -6.97
CA LEU A 451 -39.17 1.46 -5.92
C LEU A 451 -40.43 1.75 -5.09
N ASN A 452 -41.16 0.70 -4.76
CA ASN A 452 -42.27 0.79 -3.81
C ASN A 452 -41.76 0.94 -2.39
N TYR A 453 -42.59 1.35 -1.46
CA TYR A 453 -42.24 1.48 -0.04
C TYR A 453 -41.70 0.19 0.59
N THR A 454 -42.15 -0.97 0.16
CA THR A 454 -41.68 -2.30 0.63
C THR A 454 -40.31 -2.68 0.06
N GLU A 455 -39.82 -1.97 -0.94
CA GLU A 455 -38.58 -2.23 -1.70
C GLU A 455 -37.44 -1.28 -1.30
N ARG A 456 -37.59 -0.55 -0.21
CA ARG A 456 -36.63 0.47 0.25
C ARG A 456 -35.30 -0.06 0.82
N ASN A 457 -35.13 -1.38 0.84
CA ASN A 457 -33.88 -2.06 1.14
C ASN A 457 -33.31 -2.61 -0.18
N PHE A 458 -32.27 -2.00 -0.67
CA PHE A 458 -31.68 -2.39 -1.95
C PHE A 458 -30.16 -2.27 -1.93
N SER A 459 -29.50 -2.97 -2.84
CA SER A 459 -28.06 -2.86 -3.05
C SER A 459 -27.71 -2.80 -4.53
N PHE A 460 -26.68 -1.99 -4.82
CA PHE A 460 -26.07 -1.93 -6.13
C PHE A 460 -24.76 -2.72 -6.14
N THR A 461 -24.50 -3.42 -7.24
CA THR A 461 -23.18 -3.93 -7.56
C THR A 461 -22.55 -3.00 -8.58
N ILE A 462 -21.30 -2.58 -8.32
CA ILE A 462 -20.57 -1.63 -9.18
C ILE A 462 -19.31 -2.26 -9.75
N SER A 463 -18.88 -1.80 -10.94
CA SER A 463 -17.66 -2.22 -11.61
C SER A 463 -17.06 -1.08 -12.41
N SER A 464 -15.76 -1.13 -12.70
CA SER A 464 -15.09 -0.17 -13.59
C SER A 464 -14.76 -0.75 -14.95
N CYS A 465 -14.90 -2.06 -15.13
CA CYS A 465 -14.42 -2.77 -16.33
C CYS A 465 -12.95 -2.46 -16.68
N CYS A 466 -12.16 -2.06 -15.68
CA CYS A 466 -10.73 -1.82 -15.80
C CYS A 466 -9.96 -3.05 -15.36
N TYR A 467 -9.26 -3.70 -16.29
CA TYR A 467 -8.57 -4.96 -16.07
C TYR A 467 -7.07 -4.80 -15.78
N PHE A 468 -6.57 -3.56 -15.73
CA PHE A 468 -5.23 -3.26 -15.21
C PHE A 468 -5.23 -3.43 -13.70
N LEU A 469 -4.61 -4.50 -13.21
CA LEU A 469 -4.51 -4.81 -11.79
C LEU A 469 -5.85 -4.56 -11.04
N PRO A 470 -6.94 -5.27 -11.41
CA PRO A 470 -8.30 -4.93 -11.01
C PRO A 470 -8.53 -4.91 -9.50
N LEU A 471 -7.70 -5.63 -8.72
CA LEU A 471 -7.77 -5.63 -7.25
C LEU A 471 -7.27 -4.31 -6.63
N LYS A 472 -6.53 -3.48 -7.37
CA LYS A 472 -6.07 -2.15 -6.93
C LYS A 472 -7.04 -1.03 -7.28
N ASN A 473 -8.08 -1.30 -8.06
CA ASN A 473 -9.13 -0.31 -8.36
C ASN A 473 -9.86 0.09 -7.07
N LYS A 474 -10.35 1.31 -7.03
CA LYS A 474 -11.22 1.80 -5.95
C LYS A 474 -12.47 2.43 -6.52
N TYR A 475 -13.49 2.52 -5.71
CA TYR A 475 -14.75 3.15 -6.06
C TYR A 475 -15.09 4.20 -5.03
N ALA A 476 -15.64 5.33 -5.47
CA ALA A 476 -16.27 6.27 -4.58
C ALA A 476 -17.73 6.45 -4.98
N PHE A 477 -18.61 6.45 -3.99
CA PHE A 477 -20.05 6.58 -4.19
C PHE A 477 -20.65 7.57 -3.19
N LYS A 478 -21.81 8.08 -3.56
CA LYS A 478 -22.62 8.99 -2.74
C LYS A 478 -24.08 8.91 -3.17
N MET A 479 -25.00 8.81 -2.23
CA MET A 479 -26.45 8.98 -2.43
C MET A 479 -26.82 10.43 -2.09
N GLU A 480 -27.00 11.27 -3.11
CA GLU A 480 -27.48 12.65 -2.88
C GLU A 480 -28.90 12.63 -2.33
N GLY A 481 -29.13 13.42 -1.28
CA GLY A 481 -30.36 13.42 -0.49
C GLY A 481 -30.30 12.50 0.74
N PHE A 482 -29.21 11.72 0.91
CA PHE A 482 -29.00 10.86 2.07
C PHE A 482 -27.58 10.97 2.67
N ASP A 483 -26.54 10.81 1.84
CA ASP A 483 -25.15 10.89 2.28
C ASP A 483 -24.65 12.34 2.27
N SER A 484 -23.89 12.74 3.31
CA SER A 484 -23.23 14.06 3.37
C SER A 484 -21.99 14.11 2.49
N GLU A 485 -21.17 13.04 2.46
CA GLU A 485 -19.87 12.96 1.80
C GLU A 485 -19.72 11.74 0.91
N TRP A 486 -18.64 11.73 0.10
CA TRP A 486 -18.28 10.57 -0.70
C TRP A 486 -17.65 9.48 0.18
N THR A 487 -18.12 8.25 0.03
CA THR A 487 -17.51 7.07 0.65
C THR A 487 -16.66 6.34 -0.37
N THR A 488 -15.39 6.06 -0.01
CA THR A 488 -14.45 5.31 -0.87
C THR A 488 -14.31 3.87 -0.38
N VAL A 489 -14.40 2.91 -1.30
CA VAL A 489 -14.29 1.47 -1.03
C VAL A 489 -13.29 0.80 -1.96
N SER A 490 -12.79 -0.37 -1.55
CA SER A 490 -11.86 -1.19 -2.33
C SER A 490 -12.56 -1.94 -3.47
N ALA A 491 -11.76 -2.50 -4.39
CA ALA A 491 -12.27 -3.35 -5.48
C ALA A 491 -13.01 -4.61 -4.99
N LEU A 492 -12.81 -5.04 -3.76
CA LEU A 492 -13.49 -6.20 -3.17
C LEU A 492 -14.88 -5.85 -2.62
N GLU A 493 -15.10 -4.59 -2.25
CA GLU A 493 -16.33 -4.09 -1.64
C GLU A 493 -17.24 -3.43 -2.68
N ARG A 494 -17.58 -4.19 -3.73
CA ARG A 494 -18.35 -3.69 -4.86
C ARG A 494 -19.86 -3.65 -4.64
N ARG A 495 -20.38 -4.19 -3.53
CA ARG A 495 -21.80 -4.17 -3.19
C ARG A 495 -22.08 -3.06 -2.20
N ILE A 496 -22.87 -2.07 -2.64
CA ILE A 496 -23.28 -0.91 -1.85
C ILE A 496 -24.72 -1.10 -1.43
N THR A 497 -25.00 -1.16 -0.14
CA THR A 497 -26.33 -1.44 0.39
C THR A 497 -26.90 -0.21 1.11
N TYR A 498 -28.12 0.13 0.74
CA TYR A 498 -28.94 1.12 1.44
C TYR A 498 -30.15 0.45 2.06
N THR A 499 -30.45 0.78 3.29
CA THR A 499 -31.57 0.20 4.03
C THR A 499 -32.47 1.29 4.58
N ASN A 500 -33.76 1.05 4.53
CA ASN A 500 -34.77 1.86 5.21
C ASN A 500 -34.79 3.34 4.80
N LEU A 501 -34.56 3.64 3.51
CA LEU A 501 -34.67 5.00 3.01
C LEU A 501 -36.12 5.51 3.09
N ASN A 502 -36.28 6.78 3.41
CA ASN A 502 -37.60 7.41 3.43
C ASN A 502 -38.15 7.59 2.00
N PRO A 503 -39.50 7.67 1.83
CA PRO A 503 -40.09 8.07 0.56
C PRO A 503 -39.50 9.40 0.07
N GLY A 504 -39.10 9.44 -1.21
CA GLY A 504 -38.45 10.61 -1.79
C GLY A 504 -37.68 10.30 -3.05
N THR A 505 -37.02 11.31 -3.59
CA THR A 505 -36.15 11.18 -4.77
C THR A 505 -34.70 11.40 -4.39
N TYR A 506 -33.85 10.46 -4.77
CA TYR A 506 -32.42 10.40 -4.48
C TYR A 506 -31.65 10.27 -5.77
N THR A 507 -30.36 10.62 -5.76
CA THR A 507 -29.46 10.36 -6.88
C THR A 507 -28.23 9.61 -6.40
N PHE A 508 -28.14 8.33 -6.78
CA PHE A 508 -26.93 7.54 -6.55
C PHE A 508 -25.86 7.94 -7.55
N LYS A 509 -24.70 8.34 -7.06
CA LYS A 509 -23.54 8.73 -7.86
C LYS A 509 -22.37 7.83 -7.56
N VAL A 510 -21.64 7.39 -8.60
CA VAL A 510 -20.47 6.54 -8.47
C VAL A 510 -19.40 6.94 -9.46
N LYS A 511 -18.15 6.87 -9.03
CA LYS A 511 -16.93 7.02 -9.84
C LYS A 511 -15.93 5.93 -9.49
N ALA A 512 -15.09 5.56 -10.45
CA ALA A 512 -14.05 4.55 -10.29
C ALA A 512 -12.66 5.16 -10.38
N MET A 513 -11.69 4.53 -9.76
CA MET A 513 -10.28 4.89 -9.79
C MET A 513 -9.48 3.67 -10.24
N ASN A 514 -8.51 3.87 -11.14
CA ASN A 514 -7.62 2.81 -11.59
C ASN A 514 -6.50 2.51 -10.57
N ASN A 515 -5.65 1.53 -10.91
CA ASN A 515 -4.50 1.11 -10.11
C ASN A 515 -3.46 2.22 -9.86
N ASP A 516 -3.37 3.23 -10.72
CA ASP A 516 -2.45 4.36 -10.63
C ASP A 516 -3.14 5.67 -10.18
N ARG A 517 -4.27 5.54 -9.47
CA ARG A 517 -5.02 6.63 -8.79
C ARG A 517 -5.70 7.64 -9.73
N ILE A 518 -5.94 7.27 -10.99
CA ILE A 518 -6.69 8.10 -11.94
C ILE A 518 -8.17 7.84 -11.79
N TRP A 519 -8.93 8.88 -11.43
CA TRP A 519 -10.39 8.82 -11.31
C TRP A 519 -11.10 8.91 -12.65
N SER A 520 -12.31 8.34 -12.71
CA SER A 520 -13.25 8.53 -13.83
C SER A 520 -13.37 9.99 -14.22
N LYS A 521 -13.37 10.28 -15.51
CA LYS A 521 -13.65 11.63 -16.04
C LYS A 521 -15.11 12.02 -15.81
N GLU A 522 -16.01 11.05 -15.91
CA GLU A 522 -17.44 11.23 -15.74
C GLU A 522 -17.96 10.48 -14.51
N ILE A 523 -18.99 11.04 -13.89
CA ILE A 523 -19.67 10.44 -12.74
C ILE A 523 -20.91 9.72 -13.27
N THR A 524 -21.01 8.42 -13.03
CA THR A 524 -22.21 7.65 -13.33
C THR A 524 -23.28 7.97 -12.30
N SER A 525 -24.50 8.30 -12.75
CA SER A 525 -25.62 8.65 -11.89
C SER A 525 -26.89 7.86 -12.20
N LEU A 526 -27.61 7.48 -11.15
CA LEU A 526 -28.91 6.80 -11.22
C LEU A 526 -29.89 7.52 -10.29
N GLN A 527 -30.98 8.03 -10.86
CA GLN A 527 -32.06 8.63 -10.07
C GLN A 527 -32.96 7.53 -9.49
N ILE A 528 -33.25 7.61 -8.19
CA ILE A 528 -34.05 6.62 -7.47
C ILE A 528 -35.23 7.34 -6.83
N THR A 529 -36.44 6.88 -7.12
CA THR A 529 -37.66 7.39 -6.50
C THR A 529 -38.30 6.29 -5.66
N ILE A 530 -38.39 6.51 -4.36
CA ILE A 530 -39.10 5.62 -3.42
C ILE A 530 -40.50 6.17 -3.20
N LEU A 531 -41.50 5.40 -3.59
CA LEU A 531 -42.91 5.80 -3.48
C LEU A 531 -43.36 5.75 -2.02
N PRO A 532 -44.22 6.68 -1.59
CA PRO A 532 -44.80 6.62 -0.26
C PRO A 532 -45.79 5.42 -0.15
N PRO A 533 -45.99 4.86 1.06
CA PRO A 533 -47.00 3.84 1.29
C PRO A 533 -48.40 4.40 0.99
N PHE A 534 -49.33 3.53 0.63
CA PHE A 534 -50.67 3.96 0.18
C PHE A 534 -51.38 4.84 1.21
N TRP A 535 -51.17 4.59 2.49
CA TRP A 535 -51.76 5.36 3.60
C TRP A 535 -51.14 6.77 3.80
N ALA A 536 -49.98 7.03 3.24
CA ALA A 536 -49.33 8.34 3.27
C ALA A 536 -49.43 9.11 1.95
N THR A 537 -50.23 8.63 1.00
CA THR A 537 -50.48 9.34 -0.26
C THR A 537 -51.40 10.53 -0.06
N GLY A 538 -51.30 11.57 -0.90
CA GLY A 538 -52.09 12.81 -0.77
C GLY A 538 -53.60 12.59 -0.70
N TRP A 539 -54.14 11.62 -1.48
CA TRP A 539 -55.56 11.28 -1.47
C TRP A 539 -55.96 10.56 -0.16
N ALA A 540 -55.11 9.70 0.42
CA ALA A 540 -55.36 9.04 1.71
C ALA A 540 -55.39 10.08 2.85
N ILE A 541 -54.47 11.06 2.83
CA ILE A 541 -54.48 12.16 3.79
C ILE A 541 -55.75 12.99 3.66
N ALA A 542 -56.20 13.28 2.43
CA ALA A 542 -57.48 13.97 2.18
C ALA A 542 -58.68 13.17 2.75
N LEU A 543 -58.70 11.84 2.61
CA LEU A 543 -59.72 10.97 3.21
C LEU A 543 -59.67 11.01 4.75
N TYR A 544 -58.49 11.02 5.38
CA TYR A 544 -58.37 11.13 6.83
C TYR A 544 -58.88 12.48 7.34
N ILE A 545 -58.63 13.58 6.61
CA ILE A 545 -59.14 14.90 6.95
C ILE A 545 -60.66 14.91 6.85
N ILE A 546 -61.26 14.35 5.77
CA ILE A 546 -62.71 14.25 5.59
C ILE A 546 -63.33 13.39 6.70
N ALA A 547 -62.71 12.22 7.00
CA ALA A 547 -63.20 11.35 8.09
C ALA A 547 -63.11 12.05 9.48
N GLY A 548 -62.06 12.83 9.71
CA GLY A 548 -61.93 13.64 10.93
C GLY A 548 -62.98 14.72 11.05
N ILE A 549 -63.30 15.40 9.96
CA ILE A 549 -64.36 16.42 9.90
C ILE A 549 -65.73 15.79 10.18
N LEU A 550 -66.03 14.62 9.53
CA LEU A 550 -67.28 13.90 9.75
C LEU A 550 -67.42 13.40 11.17
N LEU A 551 -66.34 12.89 11.79
CA LEU A 551 -66.29 12.47 13.18
C LEU A 551 -66.54 13.64 14.13
N ALA A 552 -65.87 14.78 13.90
CA ALA A 552 -66.09 16.00 14.68
C ALA A 552 -67.52 16.50 14.59
N TYR A 553 -68.08 16.50 13.36
CA TYR A 553 -69.51 16.82 13.12
C TYR A 553 -70.44 15.87 13.88
N GLY A 554 -70.17 14.57 13.87
CA GLY A 554 -70.91 13.56 14.60
C GLY A 554 -70.86 13.79 16.12
N VAL A 555 -69.71 14.08 16.67
CA VAL A 555 -69.51 14.40 18.09
C VAL A 555 -70.24 15.68 18.49
N ILE A 556 -70.14 16.74 17.70
CA ILE A 556 -70.86 17.99 17.93
C ILE A 556 -72.36 17.73 17.95
N ARG A 557 -72.89 17.04 16.95
CA ARG A 557 -74.31 16.69 16.85
C ARG A 557 -74.78 15.81 18.01
N PHE A 558 -73.93 14.91 18.50
CA PHE A 558 -74.23 14.07 19.66
C PHE A 558 -74.28 14.90 20.94
N ILE A 559 -73.35 15.83 21.13
CA ILE A 559 -73.35 16.79 22.25
C ILE A 559 -74.61 17.68 22.23
N PHE A 560 -74.94 18.21 21.03
CA PHE A 560 -76.18 18.99 20.86
C PHE A 560 -77.45 18.16 21.23
N ARG A 561 -77.53 16.92 20.81
CA ARG A 561 -78.65 16.03 21.20
C ARG A 561 -78.72 15.79 22.70
N ILE A 562 -77.62 15.61 23.36
CA ILE A 562 -77.57 15.45 24.82
C ILE A 562 -78.01 16.76 25.50
N GLN A 563 -77.58 17.89 25.03
CA GLN A 563 -77.97 19.20 25.57
C GLN A 563 -79.47 19.47 25.33
N GLN A 564 -80.00 19.18 24.14
CA GLN A 564 -81.44 19.27 23.89
C GLN A 564 -82.25 18.39 24.83
N LYS A 565 -81.83 17.12 24.99
CA LYS A 565 -82.52 16.20 25.93
C LYS A 565 -82.51 16.64 27.37
N LYS A 566 -81.38 17.22 27.84
CA LYS A 566 -81.28 17.84 29.16
C LYS A 566 -82.21 19.04 29.28
N LEU A 567 -82.29 19.86 28.27
CA LEU A 567 -83.18 21.06 28.24
C LEU A 567 -84.63 20.65 28.24
N GLU A 568 -85.03 19.58 27.50
CA GLU A 568 -86.39 18.99 27.52
C GLU A 568 -86.72 18.43 28.89
N GLU A 569 -85.81 17.69 29.52
CA GLU A 569 -85.97 17.17 30.87
C GLU A 569 -86.11 18.27 31.94
N GLU A 570 -85.34 19.39 31.82
CA GLU A 570 -85.47 20.57 32.67
C GLU A 570 -86.79 21.32 32.45
N GLN A 571 -87.29 21.42 31.25
CA GLN A 571 -88.58 22.02 30.92
C GLN A 571 -89.72 21.16 31.43
N GLU A 572 -89.66 19.81 31.29
CA GLU A 572 -90.65 18.90 31.92
C GLU A 572 -90.68 19.00 33.43
N ARG A 573 -89.51 19.06 34.09
CA ARG A 573 -89.42 19.28 35.51
C ARG A 573 -89.97 20.63 35.99
N ALA A 574 -89.73 21.68 35.16
CA ALA A 574 -90.29 23.00 35.46
C ALA A 574 -91.80 22.99 35.30
N THR A 575 -92.35 22.34 34.26
CA THR A 575 -93.76 22.22 34.00
C THR A 575 -94.48 21.41 35.12
N VAL A 576 -93.88 20.31 35.53
CA VAL A 576 -94.36 19.49 36.67
C VAL A 576 -94.33 20.26 38.00
N ARG A 577 -93.32 21.11 38.22
CA ARG A 577 -93.29 22.00 39.43
C ARG A 577 -94.38 23.06 39.36
N GLN A 578 -94.63 23.70 38.23
CA GLN A 578 -95.71 24.66 38.04
C GLN A 578 -97.09 24.00 38.25
N GLN A 579 -97.24 22.78 37.76
CA GLN A 579 -98.49 22.02 37.95
C GLN A 579 -98.70 21.73 39.43
N HIS A 580 -97.65 21.36 40.16
CA HIS A 580 -97.73 21.11 41.60
C HIS A 580 -98.04 22.38 42.42
N GLU A 581 -97.51 23.53 42.02
CA GLU A 581 -97.83 24.79 42.66
C GLU A 581 -99.30 25.29 42.41
N VAL A 582 -99.87 24.90 41.28
CA VAL A 582 -101.27 25.19 40.92
C VAL A 582 -102.23 24.23 41.71
N ASP A 583 -101.81 22.99 41.92
CA ASP A 583 -102.67 21.98 42.69
C ASP A 583 -102.61 22.24 44.19
N GLU A 584 -101.64 22.98 44.75
CA GLU A 584 -101.56 23.40 46.16
C GLU A 584 -102.28 24.73 46.50
N MET A 585 -102.75 25.53 45.48
CA MET A 585 -103.58 26.73 45.68
C MET A 585 -105.08 26.39 45.59
#